data_499071176351046de805560d6bc9da11
#
_entry.id   499071176351046de805560d6bc9da11
#
_cell.length_a   1.000
_cell.length_b   1.000
_cell.length_c   1.000
_cell.angle_alpha   90.00
_cell.angle_beta   90.00
_cell.angle_gamma   90.00
#
_symmetry.space_group_name_H-M   'P 1'
#
loop_
_entity.id
_entity.type
_entity.pdbx_description
1 polymer ?
#
loop_
_entity_poly.entity_id
_entity_poly.type
_entity_poly.pdbx_seq_one_letter_code
_entity_poly.pdbx_strand_id
1 'polypeptide(L)'
;GAIAEMEQVLKACDATNPQPYRIAAISYYETKDYAKATEAVNKVWKLVREDRRTSKDYEYYGKILIATGQDSLGLEYVKQGYAADPSRAELLSDIANTYFKSKKYTEAIIWFKKKIDGGKDVRSADYFTLGQAQYYENQFSDATTSFAKVNEVSPKYVSGYFWRARANAQLDSTSEAGLAKPFYEKYVELAAVDSASTVKYNAGLVEAYTYLASYQFLIAKDNAATLDYLRKKALLNLDPEELKRVQLNIKQLDGSK
;
A
#
# COMPACT_ATOMS: atom_id res chain seq x y z
N GLY A 1 10.94 -20.42 -24.51
CA GLY A 1 9.95 -19.46 -24.01
C GLY A 1 10.24 -18.07 -24.53
N ALA A 2 9.32 -17.12 -24.36
CA ALA A 2 9.37 -15.76 -24.94
C ALA A 2 10.70 -15.00 -24.75
N ILE A 3 11.37 -15.16 -23.59
CA ILE A 3 12.68 -14.55 -23.35
C ILE A 3 13.76 -15.13 -24.27
N ALA A 4 13.79 -16.47 -24.45
CA ALA A 4 14.78 -17.11 -25.33
C ALA A 4 14.60 -16.70 -26.80
N GLU A 5 13.34 -16.56 -27.24
CA GLU A 5 13.02 -16.06 -28.58
C GLU A 5 13.46 -14.60 -28.76
N MET A 6 13.19 -13.75 -27.75
CA MET A 6 13.65 -12.36 -27.74
C MET A 6 15.18 -12.26 -27.77
N GLU A 7 15.92 -13.11 -27.04
CA GLU A 7 17.39 -13.14 -27.07
C GLU A 7 17.92 -13.58 -28.44
N GLN A 8 17.22 -14.45 -29.15
CA GLN A 8 17.56 -14.80 -30.53
C GLN A 8 17.33 -13.59 -31.47
N VAL A 9 16.19 -12.88 -31.29
CA VAL A 9 15.92 -11.67 -32.08
C VAL A 9 16.98 -10.61 -31.82
N LEU A 10 17.41 -10.39 -30.56
CA LEU A 10 18.47 -9.43 -30.23
C LEU A 10 19.83 -9.77 -30.88
N LYS A 11 20.13 -11.06 -31.05
CA LYS A 11 21.35 -11.48 -31.73
C LYS A 11 21.31 -11.34 -33.26
N ALA A 12 20.10 -11.44 -33.82
CA ALA A 12 19.88 -11.40 -35.27
C ALA A 12 19.51 -10.03 -35.81
N CYS A 13 19.11 -9.07 -34.90
CA CYS A 13 18.64 -7.75 -35.33
C CYS A 13 19.76 -6.81 -35.75
N ASP A 14 19.43 -5.88 -36.62
CA ASP A 14 20.27 -4.72 -36.89
C ASP A 14 20.50 -3.94 -35.59
N ALA A 15 21.81 -3.81 -35.21
CA ALA A 15 22.23 -3.14 -34.00
C ALA A 15 21.82 -1.66 -33.92
N THR A 16 21.40 -1.06 -35.04
CA THR A 16 20.93 0.33 -35.13
C THR A 16 19.41 0.45 -34.96
N ASN A 17 18.65 -0.68 -35.00
CA ASN A 17 17.22 -0.70 -34.77
C ASN A 17 16.89 -0.68 -33.27
N PRO A 18 16.23 0.38 -32.71
CA PRO A 18 15.92 0.44 -31.30
C PRO A 18 14.76 -0.49 -30.87
N GLN A 19 13.91 -0.97 -31.78
CA GLN A 19 12.68 -1.70 -31.43
C GLN A 19 12.93 -3.00 -30.66
N PRO A 20 13.84 -3.91 -31.07
CA PRO A 20 14.15 -5.10 -30.28
C PRO A 20 14.62 -4.77 -28.87
N TYR A 21 15.43 -3.72 -28.71
CA TYR A 21 15.91 -3.29 -27.37
C TYR A 21 14.80 -2.70 -26.50
N ARG A 22 13.80 -2.01 -27.07
CA ARG A 22 12.60 -1.57 -26.34
C ARG A 22 11.83 -2.75 -25.77
N ILE A 23 11.57 -3.75 -26.60
CA ILE A 23 10.87 -4.97 -26.18
C ILE A 23 11.67 -5.70 -25.10
N ALA A 24 12.98 -5.84 -25.28
CA ALA A 24 13.87 -6.46 -24.34
C ALA A 24 13.90 -5.76 -22.98
N ALA A 25 14.02 -4.42 -22.98
CA ALA A 25 14.00 -3.63 -21.75
C ALA A 25 12.73 -3.85 -20.94
N ILE A 26 11.56 -3.83 -21.59
CA ILE A 26 10.27 -4.11 -20.97
C ILE A 26 10.21 -5.54 -20.43
N SER A 27 10.54 -6.54 -21.25
CA SER A 27 10.46 -7.95 -20.87
C SER A 27 11.38 -8.30 -19.71
N TYR A 28 12.62 -7.81 -19.70
CA TYR A 28 13.54 -8.01 -18.60
C TYR A 28 13.11 -7.27 -17.33
N TYR A 29 12.53 -6.07 -17.44
CA TYR A 29 11.97 -5.35 -16.30
C TYR A 29 10.82 -6.15 -15.65
N GLU A 30 9.88 -6.64 -16.44
CA GLU A 30 8.71 -7.41 -15.96
C GLU A 30 9.14 -8.75 -15.33
N THR A 31 10.24 -9.36 -15.80
CA THR A 31 10.82 -10.58 -15.22
C THR A 31 11.82 -10.30 -14.11
N LYS A 32 12.03 -9.03 -13.74
CA LYS A 32 12.93 -8.56 -12.68
C LYS A 32 14.43 -8.86 -12.96
N ASP A 33 14.81 -9.11 -14.20
CA ASP A 33 16.21 -9.14 -14.63
C ASP A 33 16.68 -7.70 -14.91
N TYR A 34 16.85 -6.93 -13.82
CA TYR A 34 17.17 -5.52 -13.93
C TYR A 34 18.53 -5.23 -14.54
N ALA A 35 19.49 -6.18 -14.48
CA ALA A 35 20.77 -6.03 -15.13
C ALA A 35 20.61 -6.01 -16.65
N LYS A 36 19.95 -7.01 -17.23
CA LYS A 36 19.66 -7.05 -18.67
C LYS A 36 18.70 -5.94 -19.11
N ALA A 37 17.73 -5.57 -18.26
CA ALA A 37 16.84 -4.44 -18.53
C ALA A 37 17.64 -3.14 -18.68
N THR A 38 18.63 -2.91 -17.81
CA THR A 38 19.51 -1.73 -17.86
C THR A 38 20.35 -1.71 -19.13
N GLU A 39 20.94 -2.83 -19.52
CA GLU A 39 21.69 -2.94 -20.78
C GLU A 39 20.82 -2.59 -22.00
N ALA A 40 19.62 -3.19 -22.05
CA ALA A 40 18.70 -3.00 -23.16
C ALA A 40 18.20 -1.55 -23.25
N VAL A 41 17.78 -0.95 -22.12
CA VAL A 41 17.28 0.43 -22.12
C VAL A 41 18.38 1.44 -22.44
N ASN A 42 19.62 1.21 -22.01
CA ASN A 42 20.76 2.04 -22.37
C ASN A 42 21.08 1.99 -23.88
N LYS A 43 20.83 0.85 -24.54
CA LYS A 43 20.91 0.77 -26.02
C LYS A 43 19.83 1.64 -26.66
N VAL A 44 18.56 1.57 -26.19
CA VAL A 44 17.50 2.46 -26.65
C VAL A 44 17.92 3.93 -26.48
N TRP A 45 18.45 4.28 -25.31
CA TRP A 45 18.82 5.65 -24.99
C TRP A 45 19.93 6.22 -25.89
N LYS A 46 20.86 5.36 -26.34
CA LYS A 46 21.93 5.72 -27.27
C LYS A 46 21.46 5.80 -28.73
N LEU A 47 20.53 4.94 -29.14
CA LEU A 47 20.06 4.84 -30.51
C LEU A 47 18.96 5.84 -30.84
N VAL A 48 18.12 6.21 -29.85
CA VAL A 48 16.98 7.10 -30.07
C VAL A 48 17.34 8.53 -29.65
N ARG A 49 17.32 9.43 -30.61
CA ARG A 49 17.50 10.88 -30.36
C ARG A 49 16.40 11.36 -29.38
N GLU A 50 16.70 12.36 -28.59
CA GLU A 50 15.81 12.88 -27.55
C GLU A 50 14.44 13.31 -28.10
N ASP A 51 14.43 14.00 -29.24
CA ASP A 51 13.22 14.45 -29.92
C ASP A 51 12.35 13.31 -30.50
N ARG A 52 12.85 12.08 -30.48
CA ARG A 52 12.18 10.86 -30.95
C ARG A 52 11.83 9.88 -29.83
N ARG A 53 12.17 10.22 -28.59
CA ARG A 53 11.83 9.38 -27.42
C ARG A 53 10.35 9.47 -27.12
N THR A 54 9.73 8.32 -26.93
CA THR A 54 8.31 8.18 -26.60
C THR A 54 8.08 8.23 -25.10
N SER A 55 6.84 8.46 -24.67
CA SER A 55 6.44 8.33 -23.26
C SER A 55 6.87 6.99 -22.65
N LYS A 56 6.77 5.87 -23.40
CA LYS A 56 7.25 4.55 -22.97
C LYS A 56 8.76 4.47 -22.80
N ASP A 57 9.54 5.14 -23.63
CA ASP A 57 11.00 5.16 -23.48
C ASP A 57 11.39 5.82 -22.14
N TYR A 58 10.78 6.95 -21.83
CA TYR A 58 10.98 7.65 -20.56
C TYR A 58 10.47 6.83 -19.36
N GLU A 59 9.27 6.20 -19.47
CA GLU A 59 8.70 5.36 -18.42
C GLU A 59 9.64 4.23 -18.03
N TYR A 60 10.03 3.39 -18.99
CA TYR A 60 10.83 2.20 -18.68
C TYR A 60 12.25 2.54 -18.29
N TYR A 61 12.83 3.61 -18.86
CA TYR A 61 14.11 4.11 -18.39
C TYR A 61 14.03 4.53 -16.91
N GLY A 62 13.00 5.29 -16.56
CA GLY A 62 12.77 5.72 -15.18
C GLY A 62 12.46 4.56 -14.23
N LYS A 63 11.59 3.63 -14.62
CA LYS A 63 11.25 2.44 -13.82
C LYS A 63 12.45 1.54 -13.54
N ILE A 64 13.31 1.33 -14.53
CA ILE A 64 14.54 0.54 -14.38
C ILE A 64 15.52 1.24 -13.44
N LEU A 65 15.68 2.57 -13.54
CA LEU A 65 16.50 3.35 -12.61
C LEU A 65 15.99 3.22 -11.17
N ILE A 66 14.68 3.34 -10.94
CA ILE A 66 14.07 3.14 -9.61
C ILE A 66 14.33 1.72 -9.11
N ALA A 67 14.14 0.70 -9.95
CA ALA A 67 14.36 -0.69 -9.57
C ALA A 67 15.84 -1.01 -9.24
N THR A 68 16.78 -0.18 -9.73
CA THR A 68 18.22 -0.27 -9.45
C THR A 68 18.71 0.71 -8.39
N GLY A 69 17.79 1.35 -7.62
CA GLY A 69 18.11 2.21 -6.48
C GLY A 69 18.40 3.68 -6.83
N GLN A 70 18.16 4.10 -8.07
CA GLN A 70 18.33 5.49 -8.52
C GLN A 70 16.99 6.25 -8.53
N ASP A 71 16.28 6.23 -7.39
CA ASP A 71 14.90 6.69 -7.28
C ASP A 71 14.67 8.12 -7.77
N SER A 72 15.54 9.07 -7.39
CA SER A 72 15.36 10.48 -7.76
C SER A 72 15.48 10.70 -9.26
N LEU A 73 16.50 10.11 -9.89
CA LEU A 73 16.70 10.22 -11.33
C LEU A 73 15.60 9.49 -12.10
N GLY A 74 15.23 8.29 -11.63
CA GLY A 74 14.14 7.51 -12.22
C GLY A 74 12.81 8.23 -12.18
N LEU A 75 12.48 8.91 -11.07
CA LEU A 75 11.28 9.74 -10.95
C LEU A 75 11.24 10.88 -11.98
N GLU A 76 12.38 11.54 -12.23
CA GLU A 76 12.43 12.60 -13.25
C GLU A 76 12.08 12.05 -14.63
N TYR A 77 12.58 10.86 -14.99
CA TYR A 77 12.22 10.25 -16.27
C TYR A 77 10.77 9.78 -16.33
N VAL A 78 10.20 9.19 -15.26
CA VAL A 78 8.76 8.82 -15.26
C VAL A 78 7.89 10.08 -15.40
N LYS A 79 8.25 11.21 -14.78
CA LYS A 79 7.55 12.49 -14.96
C LYS A 79 7.65 13.01 -16.39
N GLN A 80 8.81 12.90 -17.04
CA GLN A 80 8.98 13.23 -18.46
C GLN A 80 8.10 12.33 -19.34
N GLY A 81 7.98 11.03 -18.99
CA GLY A 81 7.07 10.13 -19.66
C GLY A 81 5.60 10.57 -19.57
N TYR A 82 5.17 11.00 -18.38
CA TYR A 82 3.84 11.58 -18.21
C TYR A 82 3.66 12.90 -18.96
N ALA A 83 4.68 13.77 -18.96
CA ALA A 83 4.62 15.03 -19.70
C ALA A 83 4.57 14.84 -21.22
N ALA A 84 5.24 13.80 -21.74
CA ALA A 84 5.21 13.44 -23.17
C ALA A 84 3.86 12.86 -23.61
N ASP A 85 3.12 12.21 -22.69
CA ASP A 85 1.76 11.72 -22.94
C ASP A 85 0.92 11.76 -21.66
N PRO A 86 0.22 12.88 -21.37
CA PRO A 86 -0.61 13.03 -20.19
C PRO A 86 -1.86 12.14 -20.16
N SER A 87 -2.20 11.47 -21.27
CA SER A 87 -3.30 10.52 -21.29
C SER A 87 -3.00 9.22 -20.50
N ARG A 88 -1.72 8.99 -20.19
CA ARG A 88 -1.20 7.83 -19.47
C ARG A 88 -1.28 8.03 -17.95
N ALA A 89 -2.52 8.05 -17.47
CA ALA A 89 -2.82 8.31 -16.06
C ALA A 89 -2.21 7.28 -15.08
N GLU A 90 -1.86 6.07 -15.54
CA GLU A 90 -1.16 5.05 -14.75
C GLU A 90 0.22 5.54 -14.24
N LEU A 91 0.90 6.41 -14.98
CA LEU A 91 2.20 6.96 -14.57
C LEU A 91 2.08 7.85 -13.33
N LEU A 92 0.93 8.46 -13.09
CA LEU A 92 0.67 9.22 -11.85
C LEU A 92 0.74 8.32 -10.61
N SER A 93 0.18 7.10 -10.71
CA SER A 93 0.27 6.11 -9.61
C SER A 93 1.71 5.62 -9.41
N ASP A 94 2.48 5.43 -10.48
CA ASP A 94 3.90 5.02 -10.39
C ASP A 94 4.75 6.09 -9.70
N ILE A 95 4.56 7.36 -10.07
CA ILE A 95 5.22 8.50 -9.42
C ILE A 95 4.84 8.58 -7.94
N ALA A 96 3.54 8.55 -7.64
CA ALA A 96 3.04 8.65 -6.28
C ALA A 96 3.54 7.50 -5.38
N ASN A 97 3.50 6.25 -5.88
CA ASN A 97 4.01 5.09 -5.17
C ASN A 97 5.52 5.16 -4.91
N THR A 98 6.29 5.72 -5.83
CA THR A 98 7.74 5.88 -5.64
C THR A 98 8.02 6.91 -4.54
N TYR A 99 7.31 8.04 -4.51
CA TYR A 99 7.38 8.99 -3.41
C TYR A 99 6.98 8.36 -2.07
N PHE A 100 5.89 7.57 -2.06
CA PHE A 100 5.41 6.87 -0.87
C PHE A 100 6.48 5.91 -0.31
N LYS A 101 7.08 5.08 -1.15
CA LYS A 101 8.16 4.15 -0.76
C LYS A 101 9.38 4.87 -0.21
N SER A 102 9.70 6.04 -0.76
CA SER A 102 10.78 6.92 -0.29
C SER A 102 10.38 7.75 0.94
N LYS A 103 9.21 7.48 1.55
CA LYS A 103 8.64 8.20 2.71
C LYS A 103 8.44 9.70 2.48
N LYS A 104 8.36 10.14 1.25
CA LYS A 104 8.01 11.50 0.84
C LYS A 104 6.49 11.60 0.70
N TYR A 105 5.81 11.57 1.86
CA TYR A 105 4.36 11.39 1.89
C TYR A 105 3.60 12.60 1.36
N THR A 106 4.09 13.81 1.61
CA THR A 106 3.49 15.04 1.08
C THR A 106 3.45 15.02 -0.45
N GLU A 107 4.56 14.67 -1.11
CA GLU A 107 4.62 14.55 -2.56
C GLU A 107 3.75 13.40 -3.08
N ALA A 108 3.74 12.26 -2.37
CA ALA A 108 2.87 11.15 -2.73
C ALA A 108 1.39 11.56 -2.73
N ILE A 109 0.94 12.32 -1.72
CA ILE A 109 -0.42 12.86 -1.64
C ILE A 109 -0.76 13.72 -2.85
N ILE A 110 0.14 14.63 -3.25
CA ILE A 110 -0.07 15.52 -4.40
C ILE A 110 -0.33 14.69 -5.68
N TRP A 111 0.51 13.68 -5.93
CA TRP A 111 0.40 12.88 -7.15
C TRP A 111 -0.79 11.91 -7.13
N PHE A 112 -1.13 11.33 -5.97
CA PHE A 112 -2.37 10.54 -5.85
C PHE A 112 -3.63 11.40 -6.02
N LYS A 113 -3.67 12.60 -5.43
CA LYS A 113 -4.80 13.54 -5.64
C LYS A 113 -4.92 13.88 -7.12
N LYS A 114 -3.83 14.20 -7.81
CA LYS A 114 -3.82 14.46 -9.26
C LYS A 114 -4.36 13.27 -10.06
N LYS A 115 -4.02 12.03 -9.69
CA LYS A 115 -4.55 10.80 -10.31
C LYS A 115 -6.05 10.67 -10.11
N ILE A 116 -6.51 10.88 -8.89
CA ILE A 116 -7.92 10.73 -8.48
C ILE A 116 -8.79 11.81 -9.10
N ASP A 117 -8.34 13.07 -9.07
CA ASP A 117 -9.06 14.21 -9.65
C ASP A 117 -9.22 14.08 -11.18
N GLY A 118 -8.23 13.47 -11.83
CA GLY A 118 -8.32 13.13 -13.25
C GLY A 118 -9.32 12.02 -13.59
N GLY A 119 -9.79 11.27 -12.61
CA GLY A 119 -10.87 10.28 -12.68
C GLY A 119 -10.59 9.05 -13.58
N LYS A 120 -9.48 9.03 -14.32
CA LYS A 120 -9.17 7.96 -15.26
C LYS A 120 -8.43 6.82 -14.57
N ASP A 121 -8.94 5.58 -14.71
CA ASP A 121 -8.31 4.35 -14.20
C ASP A 121 -7.97 4.39 -12.70
N VAL A 122 -8.78 5.09 -11.90
CA VAL A 122 -8.61 5.17 -10.44
C VAL A 122 -8.99 3.83 -9.80
N ARG A 123 -8.08 3.26 -9.02
CA ARG A 123 -8.25 1.96 -8.37
C ARG A 123 -8.36 2.13 -6.86
N SER A 124 -8.95 1.14 -6.21
CA SER A 124 -9.00 1.04 -4.74
C SER A 124 -7.61 1.18 -4.09
N ALA A 125 -6.56 0.64 -4.74
CA ALA A 125 -5.19 0.76 -4.29
C ALA A 125 -4.67 2.21 -4.27
N ASP A 126 -5.11 3.07 -5.19
CA ASP A 126 -4.70 4.48 -5.23
C ASP A 126 -5.26 5.22 -3.99
N TYR A 127 -6.54 4.99 -3.64
CA TYR A 127 -7.13 5.52 -2.41
C TYR A 127 -6.48 4.94 -1.15
N PHE A 128 -6.13 3.65 -1.17
CA PHE A 128 -5.50 3.00 -0.02
C PHE A 128 -4.13 3.60 0.30
N THR A 129 -3.27 3.74 -0.72
CA THR A 129 -1.93 4.32 -0.52
C THR A 129 -2.01 5.82 -0.22
N LEU A 130 -2.97 6.55 -0.84
CA LEU A 130 -3.25 7.95 -0.47
C LEU A 130 -3.62 8.05 1.01
N GLY A 131 -4.54 7.22 1.49
CA GLY A 131 -4.95 7.22 2.90
C GLY A 131 -3.78 6.90 3.85
N GLN A 132 -2.89 5.98 3.47
CA GLN A 132 -1.68 5.71 4.26
C GLN A 132 -0.71 6.90 4.26
N ALA A 133 -0.49 7.56 3.12
CA ALA A 133 0.34 8.76 3.05
C ALA A 133 -0.22 9.89 3.92
N GLN A 134 -1.53 10.12 3.85
CA GLN A 134 -2.24 11.09 4.69
C GLN A 134 -2.13 10.74 6.18
N TYR A 135 -2.25 9.47 6.55
CA TYR A 135 -2.07 9.01 7.92
C TYR A 135 -0.65 9.33 8.45
N TYR A 136 0.39 9.06 7.65
CA TYR A 136 1.78 9.35 8.03
C TYR A 136 2.09 10.86 8.09
N GLU A 137 1.33 11.70 7.39
CA GLU A 137 1.38 13.17 7.49
C GLU A 137 0.41 13.72 8.57
N ASN A 138 -0.15 12.87 9.43
CA ASN A 138 -1.12 13.23 10.46
C ASN A 138 -2.40 13.90 9.92
N GLN A 139 -2.71 13.73 8.63
CA GLN A 139 -3.95 14.20 8.01
C GLN A 139 -5.07 13.15 8.24
N PHE A 140 -5.40 12.87 9.49
CA PHE A 140 -6.24 11.73 9.87
C PHE A 140 -7.68 11.81 9.32
N SER A 141 -8.27 13.00 9.23
CA SER A 141 -9.59 13.20 8.63
C SER A 141 -9.60 12.82 7.13
N ASP A 142 -8.60 13.30 6.39
CA ASP A 142 -8.44 12.97 4.97
C ASP A 142 -8.17 11.48 4.79
N ALA A 143 -7.32 10.88 5.65
CA ALA A 143 -7.03 9.45 5.64
C ALA A 143 -8.30 8.61 5.83
N THR A 144 -9.15 8.97 6.81
CA THR A 144 -10.46 8.32 7.04
C THR A 144 -11.34 8.37 5.78
N THR A 145 -11.36 9.52 5.10
CA THR A 145 -12.13 9.69 3.86
C THR A 145 -11.58 8.81 2.74
N SER A 146 -10.25 8.77 2.56
CA SER A 146 -9.60 7.91 1.57
C SER A 146 -9.85 6.43 1.84
N PHE A 147 -9.76 5.97 3.09
CA PHE A 147 -10.08 4.58 3.45
C PHE A 147 -11.58 4.26 3.33
N ALA A 148 -12.46 5.25 3.50
CA ALA A 148 -13.88 5.07 3.22
C ALA A 148 -14.11 4.72 1.75
N LYS A 149 -13.43 5.42 0.82
CA LYS A 149 -13.48 5.10 -0.61
C LYS A 149 -12.96 3.68 -0.92
N VAL A 150 -11.90 3.24 -0.22
CA VAL A 150 -11.45 1.84 -0.33
C VAL A 150 -12.56 0.86 0.05
N ASN A 151 -13.25 1.10 1.16
CA ASN A 151 -14.31 0.21 1.65
C ASN A 151 -15.59 0.27 0.77
N GLU A 152 -15.88 1.40 0.12
CA GLU A 152 -16.97 1.52 -0.87
C GLU A 152 -16.68 0.65 -2.11
N VAL A 153 -15.46 0.76 -2.66
CA VAL A 153 -15.05 0.02 -3.89
C VAL A 153 -14.79 -1.46 -3.58
N SER A 154 -14.26 -1.76 -2.41
CA SER A 154 -13.83 -3.09 -2.00
C SER A 154 -14.30 -3.43 -0.59
N PRO A 155 -15.60 -3.74 -0.38
CA PRO A 155 -16.19 -3.92 0.96
C PRO A 155 -15.60 -5.09 1.78
N LYS A 156 -14.92 -6.03 1.12
CA LYS A 156 -14.25 -7.18 1.78
C LYS A 156 -12.75 -6.97 1.98
N TYR A 157 -12.20 -5.79 1.64
CA TYR A 157 -10.80 -5.53 1.81
C TYR A 157 -10.46 -5.18 3.27
N VAL A 158 -10.01 -6.18 4.00
CA VAL A 158 -9.78 -6.16 5.46
C VAL A 158 -8.91 -4.98 5.90
N SER A 159 -7.80 -4.73 5.19
CA SER A 159 -6.86 -3.66 5.55
C SER A 159 -7.46 -2.24 5.46
N GLY A 160 -8.49 -2.03 4.62
CA GLY A 160 -9.18 -0.75 4.53
C GLY A 160 -9.85 -0.36 5.84
N TYR A 161 -10.53 -1.31 6.50
CA TYR A 161 -11.14 -1.09 7.81
C TYR A 161 -10.12 -0.89 8.92
N PHE A 162 -9.03 -1.66 8.90
CA PHE A 162 -7.95 -1.52 9.87
C PHE A 162 -7.33 -0.11 9.87
N TRP A 163 -6.94 0.36 8.69
CA TRP A 163 -6.35 1.69 8.58
C TRP A 163 -7.35 2.82 8.85
N ARG A 164 -8.62 2.61 8.49
CA ARG A 164 -9.69 3.55 8.84
C ARG A 164 -9.90 3.63 10.35
N ALA A 165 -9.87 2.48 11.04
CA ALA A 165 -9.94 2.42 12.51
C ALA A 165 -8.77 3.19 13.14
N ARG A 166 -7.54 2.96 12.67
CA ARG A 166 -6.35 3.66 13.16
C ARG A 166 -6.43 5.17 12.98
N ALA A 167 -6.89 5.63 11.81
CA ALA A 167 -7.07 7.06 11.55
C ALA A 167 -8.13 7.68 12.49
N ASN A 168 -9.25 6.98 12.72
CA ASN A 168 -10.29 7.44 13.65
C ASN A 168 -9.83 7.41 15.11
N ALA A 169 -8.98 6.44 15.51
CA ALA A 169 -8.38 6.41 16.85
C ALA A 169 -7.44 7.61 17.10
N GLN A 170 -6.80 8.15 16.07
CA GLN A 170 -6.01 9.38 16.19
C GLN A 170 -6.88 10.64 16.31
N LEU A 171 -8.05 10.65 15.65
CA LEU A 171 -9.02 11.75 15.76
C LEU A 171 -9.74 11.79 17.11
N ASP A 172 -9.85 10.64 17.77
CA ASP A 172 -10.53 10.45 19.05
C ASP A 172 -9.56 9.73 20.02
N SER A 173 -8.48 10.42 20.39
CA SER A 173 -7.37 9.85 21.15
C SER A 173 -7.76 9.39 22.56
N THR A 174 -8.83 9.98 23.15
CA THR A 174 -9.42 9.54 24.43
C THR A 174 -10.41 8.39 24.25
N SER A 175 -10.79 8.10 23.01
CA SER A 175 -11.83 7.12 22.64
C SER A 175 -13.24 7.45 23.17
N GLU A 176 -13.48 8.65 23.68
CA GLU A 176 -14.78 9.04 24.26
C GLU A 176 -15.91 9.02 23.24
N ALA A 177 -15.64 9.47 22.01
CA ALA A 177 -16.62 9.43 20.93
C ALA A 177 -16.77 8.04 20.28
N GLY A 178 -15.83 7.13 20.51
CA GLY A 178 -15.83 5.78 19.95
C GLY A 178 -15.66 5.73 18.43
N LEU A 179 -15.01 6.73 17.82
CA LEU A 179 -14.93 6.87 16.36
C LEU A 179 -14.26 5.67 15.67
N ALA A 180 -13.30 5.02 16.31
CA ALA A 180 -12.60 3.87 15.75
C ALA A 180 -13.37 2.55 15.93
N LYS A 181 -14.24 2.46 16.93
CA LYS A 181 -14.93 1.22 17.33
C LYS A 181 -15.59 0.48 16.17
N PRO A 182 -16.47 1.08 15.36
CA PRO A 182 -17.20 0.36 14.31
C PRO A 182 -16.26 -0.20 13.24
N PHE A 183 -15.12 0.43 13.01
CA PHE A 183 -14.15 -0.02 12.02
C PHE A 183 -13.26 -1.14 12.55
N TYR A 184 -12.87 -1.12 13.82
CA TYR A 184 -12.20 -2.27 14.45
C TYR A 184 -13.14 -3.47 14.55
N GLU A 185 -14.41 -3.29 14.90
CA GLU A 185 -15.40 -4.38 14.90
C GLU A 185 -15.54 -5.00 13.51
N LYS A 186 -15.66 -4.17 12.46
CA LYS A 186 -15.74 -4.69 11.09
C LYS A 186 -14.44 -5.34 10.62
N TYR A 187 -13.29 -4.82 11.04
CA TYR A 187 -12.00 -5.45 10.80
C TYR A 187 -11.95 -6.85 11.42
N VAL A 188 -12.32 -7.00 12.70
CA VAL A 188 -12.33 -8.28 13.40
C VAL A 188 -13.29 -9.28 12.72
N GLU A 189 -14.50 -8.84 12.33
CA GLU A 189 -15.47 -9.67 11.61
C GLU A 189 -14.85 -10.26 10.33
N LEU A 190 -14.08 -9.49 9.59
CA LEU A 190 -13.50 -9.91 8.31
C LEU A 190 -12.15 -10.64 8.46
N ALA A 191 -11.39 -10.34 9.52
CA ALA A 191 -10.04 -10.88 9.73
C ALA A 191 -10.01 -12.19 10.53
N ALA A 192 -11.02 -12.48 11.35
CA ALA A 192 -11.06 -13.63 12.24
C ALA A 192 -12.03 -14.72 11.76
N VAL A 193 -12.22 -14.86 10.45
CA VAL A 193 -13.20 -15.81 9.87
C VAL A 193 -12.76 -17.28 9.96
N ASP A 194 -11.46 -17.53 9.94
CA ASP A 194 -10.85 -18.86 10.05
C ASP A 194 -9.42 -18.78 10.62
N SER A 195 -8.83 -19.95 10.92
CA SER A 195 -7.48 -20.03 11.50
C SER A 195 -6.40 -19.42 10.60
N ALA A 196 -6.47 -19.62 9.29
CA ALA A 196 -5.47 -19.09 8.35
C ALA A 196 -5.54 -17.54 8.29
N SER A 197 -6.75 -17.00 8.25
CA SER A 197 -6.99 -15.54 8.30
C SER A 197 -6.53 -14.97 9.63
N THR A 198 -6.83 -15.63 10.76
CA THR A 198 -6.38 -15.22 12.09
C THR A 198 -4.86 -15.14 12.19
N VAL A 199 -4.14 -16.12 11.65
CA VAL A 199 -2.66 -16.10 11.59
C VAL A 199 -2.17 -14.95 10.71
N LYS A 200 -2.75 -14.78 9.53
CA LYS A 200 -2.39 -13.72 8.58
C LYS A 200 -2.55 -12.32 9.16
N TYR A 201 -3.62 -12.09 9.91
CA TYR A 201 -3.97 -10.77 10.45
C TYR A 201 -3.67 -10.63 11.94
N ASN A 202 -2.89 -11.54 12.53
CA ASN A 202 -2.64 -11.61 13.98
C ASN A 202 -2.30 -10.26 14.62
N ALA A 203 -1.31 -9.55 14.08
CA ALA A 203 -0.89 -8.27 14.66
C ALA A 203 -2.00 -7.21 14.69
N GLY A 204 -2.78 -7.12 13.62
CA GLY A 204 -3.94 -6.21 13.56
C GLY A 204 -5.07 -6.64 14.47
N LEU A 205 -5.30 -7.95 14.64
CA LEU A 205 -6.29 -8.48 15.58
C LEU A 205 -5.89 -8.19 17.04
N VAL A 206 -4.61 -8.29 17.37
CA VAL A 206 -4.09 -7.89 18.70
C VAL A 206 -4.40 -6.43 18.99
N GLU A 207 -4.11 -5.54 18.02
CA GLU A 207 -4.42 -4.11 18.13
C GLU A 207 -5.92 -3.86 18.27
N ALA A 208 -6.72 -4.46 17.40
CA ALA A 208 -8.18 -4.28 17.39
C ALA A 208 -8.83 -4.76 18.69
N TYR A 209 -8.50 -5.95 19.17
CA TYR A 209 -9.04 -6.45 20.45
C TYR A 209 -8.55 -5.62 21.65
N THR A 210 -7.33 -5.09 21.59
CA THR A 210 -6.82 -4.18 22.64
C THR A 210 -7.67 -2.90 22.69
N TYR A 211 -7.91 -2.26 21.55
CA TYR A 211 -8.76 -1.07 21.48
C TYR A 211 -10.18 -1.37 21.96
N LEU A 212 -10.79 -2.42 21.43
CA LEU A 212 -12.18 -2.77 21.75
C LEU A 212 -12.37 -3.13 23.24
N ALA A 213 -11.45 -3.91 23.82
CA ALA A 213 -11.46 -4.20 25.26
C ALA A 213 -11.31 -2.93 26.10
N SER A 214 -10.36 -2.04 25.74
CA SER A 214 -10.16 -0.77 26.45
C SER A 214 -11.37 0.14 26.35
N TYR A 215 -12.00 0.26 25.17
CA TYR A 215 -13.21 1.03 24.97
C TYR A 215 -14.36 0.51 25.85
N GLN A 216 -14.60 -0.80 25.85
CA GLN A 216 -15.65 -1.40 26.67
C GLN A 216 -15.42 -1.19 28.17
N PHE A 217 -14.19 -1.32 28.62
CA PHE A 217 -13.84 -1.14 30.03
C PHE A 217 -13.93 0.33 30.48
N LEU A 218 -13.25 1.23 29.73
CA LEU A 218 -13.06 2.62 30.16
C LEU A 218 -14.24 3.51 29.84
N ILE A 219 -14.90 3.32 28.70
CA ILE A 219 -15.93 4.23 28.19
C ILE A 219 -17.33 3.62 28.39
N ALA A 220 -17.58 2.44 27.85
CA ALA A 220 -18.88 1.80 27.92
C ALA A 220 -19.19 1.22 29.31
N LYS A 221 -18.16 0.97 30.14
CA LYS A 221 -18.28 0.33 31.47
C LYS A 221 -18.91 -1.07 31.41
N ASP A 222 -18.71 -1.79 30.29
CA ASP A 222 -19.23 -3.12 30.04
C ASP A 222 -18.13 -4.16 30.30
N ASN A 223 -18.10 -4.70 31.53
CA ASN A 223 -17.14 -5.72 31.92
C ASN A 223 -17.35 -7.04 31.16
N ALA A 224 -18.57 -7.38 30.77
CA ALA A 224 -18.84 -8.62 30.06
C ALA A 224 -18.28 -8.56 28.63
N ALA A 225 -18.50 -7.48 27.90
CA ALA A 225 -17.91 -7.26 26.59
C ALA A 225 -16.39 -7.10 26.66
N THR A 226 -15.86 -6.46 27.71
CA THR A 226 -14.42 -6.37 27.96
C THR A 226 -13.79 -7.77 28.05
N LEU A 227 -14.38 -8.65 28.87
CA LEU A 227 -13.92 -10.03 29.05
C LEU A 227 -13.96 -10.83 27.76
N ASP A 228 -15.01 -10.68 26.95
CA ASP A 228 -15.13 -11.34 25.64
C ASP A 228 -13.97 -10.96 24.73
N TYR A 229 -13.65 -9.67 24.59
CA TYR A 229 -12.54 -9.22 23.76
C TYR A 229 -11.16 -9.67 24.32
N LEU A 230 -10.96 -9.64 25.64
CA LEU A 230 -9.71 -10.11 26.25
C LEU A 230 -9.52 -11.63 26.06
N ARG A 231 -10.59 -12.44 26.17
CA ARG A 231 -10.54 -13.88 25.91
C ARG A 231 -10.21 -14.16 24.44
N LYS A 232 -10.84 -13.46 23.50
CA LYS A 232 -10.51 -13.56 22.07
C LYS A 232 -9.06 -13.18 21.78
N LYS A 233 -8.56 -12.10 22.41
CA LYS A 233 -7.15 -11.69 22.32
C LYS A 233 -6.21 -12.77 22.85
N ALA A 234 -6.54 -13.42 23.98
CA ALA A 234 -5.71 -14.46 24.57
C ALA A 234 -5.55 -15.72 23.70
N LEU A 235 -6.42 -15.92 22.70
CA LEU A 235 -6.33 -17.00 21.71
C LEU A 235 -5.39 -16.69 20.54
N LEU A 236 -4.91 -15.45 20.43
CA LEU A 236 -3.99 -15.04 19.40
C LEU A 236 -2.55 -15.45 19.73
N ASN A 237 -1.69 -15.41 18.70
CA ASN A 237 -0.25 -15.59 18.90
C ASN A 237 0.35 -14.31 19.51
N LEU A 238 0.43 -14.29 20.85
CA LEU A 238 0.99 -13.18 21.65
C LEU A 238 2.38 -13.55 22.14
N ASP A 239 3.20 -12.53 22.44
CA ASP A 239 4.39 -12.78 23.24
C ASP A 239 4.01 -13.21 24.67
N PRO A 240 4.88 -13.98 25.37
CA PRO A 240 4.55 -14.54 26.68
C PRO A 240 4.17 -13.53 27.75
N GLU A 241 4.81 -12.35 27.74
CA GLU A 241 4.54 -11.30 28.73
C GLU A 241 3.21 -10.61 28.45
N GLU A 242 2.87 -10.41 27.18
CA GLU A 242 1.55 -9.87 26.80
C GLU A 242 0.46 -10.85 27.15
N LEU A 243 0.62 -12.14 26.84
CA LEU A 243 -0.35 -13.18 27.21
C LEU A 243 -0.60 -13.22 28.73
N LYS A 244 0.46 -13.17 29.52
CA LYS A 244 0.38 -13.15 30.99
C LYS A 244 -0.41 -11.92 31.48
N ARG A 245 -0.17 -10.73 30.91
CA ARG A 245 -0.94 -9.52 31.26
C ARG A 245 -2.42 -9.66 30.91
N VAL A 246 -2.73 -10.18 29.72
CA VAL A 246 -4.13 -10.41 29.30
C VAL A 246 -4.83 -11.39 30.24
N GLN A 247 -4.17 -12.51 30.60
CA GLN A 247 -4.71 -13.51 31.54
C GLN A 247 -4.93 -12.93 32.94
N LEU A 248 -4.01 -12.07 33.43
CA LEU A 248 -4.18 -11.38 34.70
C LEU A 248 -5.40 -10.46 34.69
N ASN A 249 -5.58 -9.66 33.63
CA ASN A 249 -6.74 -8.77 33.49
C ASN A 249 -8.06 -9.57 33.45
N ILE A 250 -8.09 -10.70 32.72
CA ILE A 250 -9.25 -11.60 32.73
C ILE A 250 -9.57 -12.08 34.15
N LYS A 251 -8.56 -12.57 34.88
CA LYS A 251 -8.75 -13.06 36.24
C LYS A 251 -9.26 -11.98 37.20
N GLN A 252 -8.75 -10.77 37.09
CA GLN A 252 -9.20 -9.64 37.92
C GLN A 252 -10.66 -9.29 37.65
N LEU A 253 -11.07 -9.22 36.38
CA LEU A 253 -12.43 -8.91 36.02
C LEU A 253 -13.43 -10.03 36.33
N ASP A 254 -13.05 -11.29 36.16
CA ASP A 254 -13.89 -12.47 36.56
C ASP A 254 -14.01 -12.58 38.06
N GLY A 255 -13.00 -12.23 38.85
CA GLY A 255 -13.01 -12.28 40.32
C GLY A 255 -13.67 -11.08 41.00
N SER A 256 -14.10 -10.08 40.24
CA SER A 256 -14.80 -8.88 40.74
C SER A 256 -16.33 -9.06 40.82
N LYS A 257 -16.81 -10.29 40.72
CA LYS A 257 -18.22 -10.68 40.89
C LYS A 257 -18.49 -11.20 42.32
#